data_5c634b18cdbed4c199a873903c37f751
#
_entry.id   5c634b18cdbed4c199a873903c37f751
#
_cell.length_a   1.000
_cell.length_b   1.000
_cell.length_c   1.000
_cell.angle_alpha   90.00
_cell.angle_beta   90.00
_cell.angle_gamma   90.00
#
_symmetry.space_group_name_H-M   'P 1'
#
loop_
_entity.id
_entity.type
_entity.pdbx_description
1 polymer ?
#
loop_
_entity_poly.entity_id
_entity_poly.type
_entity_poly.pdbx_seq_one_letter_code
_entity_poly.pdbx_strand_id
1 'polypeptide(L)'
;MTERAYEFNWDIIGDLREGRPNLGDRVNLLLYRLMHYTFHKVIVEKFGGEEGNRLFAKAGNIAGRFFSEHFLKVSKNMPLDDFVAKVRTVLDESGISFLRIDSVNVGAGTCEISVATGFAGADFDNIKLDRCDYDTGFAEGILAQYTGKDIKATAVNTNNVQAILPKLGDHISLIPYRMLQYTVRDVLEQRVGTEVCDQLYYDAGEVAGHFFFGGFMTKFKELPFNGFAGELQRVLKELGVGVLRVEKADAEKGEFILTVSEDLDCSGLPDLGLEVCNYDEGFIAGVFFKFTGVTFKAKEIDCWCSGDRTCRFVVNRT
;
A
#
# COMPACT_ATOMS: atom_id res chain seq x y z
N MET A 1 -23.84 -7.99 13.91
CA MET A 1 -22.87 -7.02 13.36
C MET A 1 -21.59 -7.31 14.11
N THR A 2 -20.58 -7.82 13.43
CA THR A 2 -19.25 -7.99 14.00
C THR A 2 -18.73 -6.61 14.34
N GLU A 3 -18.26 -6.41 15.56
CA GLU A 3 -17.64 -5.16 16.01
C GLU A 3 -16.44 -4.87 15.10
N ARG A 4 -16.34 -3.64 14.58
CA ARG A 4 -15.22 -3.27 13.70
C ARG A 4 -13.96 -3.18 14.54
N ALA A 5 -12.86 -3.75 14.06
CA ALA A 5 -11.58 -3.72 14.75
C ALA A 5 -11.06 -2.28 14.88
N TYR A 6 -11.21 -1.46 13.85
CA TYR A 6 -10.90 -0.03 13.89
C TYR A 6 -11.70 0.75 12.83
N GLU A 7 -11.74 2.06 12.95
CA GLU A 7 -12.30 2.98 11.98
C GLU A 7 -11.18 3.81 11.37
N PHE A 8 -11.17 3.94 10.03
CA PHE A 8 -10.15 4.75 9.37
C PHE A 8 -10.27 6.22 9.81
N ASN A 9 -9.18 6.73 10.34
CA ASN A 9 -9.02 8.13 10.72
C ASN A 9 -7.55 8.54 10.49
N TRP A 10 -7.23 9.82 10.74
CA TRP A 10 -5.89 10.34 10.51
C TRP A 10 -4.80 9.69 11.39
N ASP A 11 -5.14 9.30 12.60
CA ASP A 11 -4.19 8.71 13.55
C ASP A 11 -3.60 7.39 13.03
N ILE A 12 -4.33 6.72 12.11
CA ILE A 12 -3.86 5.50 11.42
C ILE A 12 -2.69 5.74 10.46
N ILE A 13 -2.37 6.97 10.11
CA ILE A 13 -1.11 7.26 9.41
C ILE A 13 0.07 7.15 10.37
N GLY A 14 -0.13 7.45 11.65
CA GLY A 14 0.86 7.28 12.71
C GLY A 14 1.96 8.34 12.75
N ASP A 15 2.78 8.29 13.79
CA ASP A 15 4.00 9.09 13.89
C ASP A 15 5.18 8.35 13.24
N LEU A 16 5.42 8.69 11.97
CA LEU A 16 6.48 8.05 11.18
C LEU A 16 7.89 8.34 11.73
N ARG A 17 8.08 9.46 12.43
CA ARG A 17 9.39 9.80 13.01
C ARG A 17 9.69 8.94 14.23
N GLU A 18 8.68 8.71 15.08
CA GLU A 18 8.79 7.81 16.22
C GLU A 18 8.93 6.35 15.76
N GLY A 19 8.08 5.94 14.82
CA GLY A 19 8.03 4.56 14.36
C GLY A 19 9.21 4.12 13.53
N ARG A 20 9.80 5.04 12.76
CA ARG A 20 10.85 4.73 11.77
C ARG A 20 12.04 5.69 11.83
N PRO A 21 12.73 5.76 12.97
CA PRO A 21 13.80 6.75 13.21
C PRO A 21 15.01 6.58 12.28
N ASN A 22 15.26 5.37 11.76
CA ASN A 22 16.42 5.07 10.90
C ASN A 22 16.03 4.90 9.42
N LEU A 23 14.85 4.35 9.13
CA LEU A 23 14.39 4.13 7.76
C LEU A 23 13.64 5.35 7.19
N GLY A 24 13.13 6.22 8.08
CA GLY A 24 12.43 7.43 7.67
C GLY A 24 11.03 7.18 7.08
N ASP A 25 10.52 8.20 6.41
CA ASP A 25 9.13 8.28 5.94
C ASP A 25 8.97 7.97 4.44
N ARG A 26 9.98 7.36 3.83
CA ARG A 26 9.94 7.00 2.41
C ARG A 26 10.12 5.50 2.22
N VAL A 27 9.47 4.99 1.18
CA VAL A 27 9.49 3.59 0.79
C VAL A 27 9.72 3.48 -0.72
N ASN A 28 10.31 2.37 -1.15
CA ASN A 28 10.49 2.14 -2.58
C ASN A 28 9.14 2.07 -3.30
N LEU A 29 9.00 2.79 -4.41
CA LEU A 29 7.77 2.89 -5.20
C LEU A 29 7.25 1.51 -5.64
N LEU A 30 8.14 0.55 -5.87
CA LEU A 30 7.74 -0.81 -6.26
C LEU A 30 6.88 -1.51 -5.22
N LEU A 31 7.10 -1.24 -3.93
CA LEU A 31 6.31 -1.84 -2.84
C LEU A 31 4.89 -1.29 -2.83
N TYR A 32 4.73 0.02 -3.03
CA TYR A 32 3.40 0.62 -3.19
C TYR A 32 2.63 0.02 -4.36
N ARG A 33 3.31 -0.16 -5.49
CA ARG A 33 2.71 -0.79 -6.69
C ARG A 33 2.35 -2.25 -6.45
N LEU A 34 3.24 -2.98 -5.78
CA LEU A 34 3.02 -4.38 -5.47
C LEU A 34 1.79 -4.53 -4.57
N MET A 35 1.67 -3.72 -3.53
CA MET A 35 0.50 -3.71 -2.65
C MET A 35 -0.78 -3.35 -3.42
N HIS A 36 -0.73 -2.29 -4.22
CA HIS A 36 -1.86 -1.86 -5.05
C HIS A 36 -2.35 -2.97 -5.98
N TYR A 37 -1.41 -3.62 -6.68
CA TYR A 37 -1.72 -4.72 -7.58
C TYR A 37 -2.31 -5.92 -6.84
N THR A 38 -1.69 -6.35 -5.74
CA THR A 38 -2.09 -7.57 -5.03
C THR A 38 -3.43 -7.40 -4.33
N PHE A 39 -3.71 -6.24 -3.74
CA PHE A 39 -5.05 -5.95 -3.22
C PHE A 39 -6.11 -5.95 -4.33
N HIS A 40 -5.86 -5.24 -5.43
CA HIS A 40 -6.80 -5.23 -6.54
C HIS A 40 -7.08 -6.64 -7.06
N LYS A 41 -6.02 -7.44 -7.25
CA LYS A 41 -6.12 -8.83 -7.72
C LYS A 41 -7.03 -9.66 -6.82
N VAL A 42 -6.74 -9.75 -5.51
CA VAL A 42 -7.50 -10.61 -4.60
C VAL A 42 -8.94 -10.12 -4.41
N ILE A 43 -9.16 -8.81 -4.41
CA ILE A 43 -10.50 -8.21 -4.30
C ILE A 43 -11.34 -8.56 -5.54
N VAL A 44 -10.77 -8.43 -6.74
CA VAL A 44 -11.45 -8.79 -8.00
C VAL A 44 -11.70 -10.29 -8.08
N GLU A 45 -10.78 -11.12 -7.65
CA GLU A 45 -10.96 -12.57 -7.59
C GLU A 45 -12.08 -12.97 -6.60
N LYS A 46 -12.20 -12.26 -5.49
CA LYS A 46 -13.21 -12.53 -4.46
C LYS A 46 -14.60 -12.06 -4.83
N PHE A 47 -14.73 -10.85 -5.39
CA PHE A 47 -16.02 -10.17 -5.57
C PHE A 47 -16.46 -10.06 -7.05
N GLY A 48 -15.59 -10.45 -7.98
CA GLY A 48 -15.77 -10.17 -9.41
C GLY A 48 -15.31 -8.77 -9.81
N GLY A 49 -15.07 -8.56 -11.11
CA GLY A 49 -14.45 -7.34 -11.62
C GLY A 49 -15.22 -6.07 -11.31
N GLU A 50 -16.54 -6.05 -11.51
CA GLU A 50 -17.36 -4.84 -11.30
C GLU A 50 -17.39 -4.41 -9.83
N GLU A 51 -17.73 -5.35 -8.95
CA GLU A 51 -17.81 -5.05 -7.51
C GLU A 51 -16.42 -4.78 -6.91
N GLY A 52 -15.40 -5.54 -7.30
CA GLY A 52 -14.03 -5.33 -6.85
C GLY A 52 -13.51 -3.93 -7.21
N ASN A 53 -13.70 -3.52 -8.46
CA ASN A 53 -13.34 -2.18 -8.93
C ASN A 53 -14.10 -1.09 -8.16
N ARG A 54 -15.38 -1.30 -7.88
CA ARG A 54 -16.20 -0.37 -7.10
C ARG A 54 -15.71 -0.21 -5.66
N LEU A 55 -15.36 -1.32 -4.99
CA LEU A 55 -14.81 -1.29 -3.64
C LEU A 55 -13.47 -0.56 -3.62
N PHE A 56 -12.63 -0.81 -4.61
CA PHE A 56 -11.32 -0.18 -4.72
C PHE A 56 -11.41 1.33 -5.01
N ALA A 57 -12.32 1.75 -5.89
CA ALA A 57 -12.62 3.15 -6.11
C ALA A 57 -13.21 3.84 -4.87
N LYS A 58 -14.06 3.14 -4.08
CA LYS A 58 -14.58 3.66 -2.81
C LYS A 58 -13.44 3.93 -1.81
N ALA A 59 -12.48 3.02 -1.70
CA ALA A 59 -11.30 3.20 -0.84
C ALA A 59 -10.49 4.43 -1.28
N GLY A 60 -10.25 4.57 -2.59
CA GLY A 60 -9.59 5.75 -3.16
C GLY A 60 -10.34 7.05 -2.84
N ASN A 61 -11.67 7.06 -2.94
CA ASN A 61 -12.48 8.26 -2.63
C ASN A 61 -12.34 8.68 -1.16
N ILE A 62 -12.36 7.73 -0.23
CA ILE A 62 -12.10 7.99 1.19
C ILE A 62 -10.71 8.59 1.36
N ALA A 63 -9.68 7.99 0.77
CA ALA A 63 -8.32 8.47 0.83
C ALA A 63 -8.18 9.89 0.25
N GLY A 64 -8.80 10.18 -0.89
CA GLY A 64 -8.76 11.49 -1.53
C GLY A 64 -9.40 12.60 -0.70
N ARG A 65 -10.54 12.33 -0.06
CA ARG A 65 -11.18 13.26 0.88
C ARG A 65 -10.27 13.54 2.08
N PHE A 66 -9.72 12.50 2.67
CA PHE A 66 -8.79 12.59 3.79
C PHE A 66 -7.53 13.38 3.43
N PHE A 67 -6.92 13.06 2.30
CA PHE A 67 -5.75 13.77 1.80
C PHE A 67 -6.04 15.25 1.57
N SER A 68 -7.19 15.55 1.01
CA SER A 68 -7.63 16.93 0.77
C SER A 68 -7.80 17.73 2.07
N GLU A 69 -8.34 17.10 3.11
CA GLU A 69 -8.56 17.74 4.40
C GLU A 69 -7.24 17.97 5.16
N HIS A 70 -6.40 16.97 5.25
CA HIS A 70 -5.23 17.00 6.14
C HIS A 70 -3.97 17.57 5.49
N PHE A 71 -3.73 17.28 4.20
CA PHE A 71 -2.55 17.77 3.48
C PHE A 71 -2.82 18.99 2.65
N LEU A 72 -3.87 18.96 1.83
CA LEU A 72 -4.17 20.09 0.99
C LEU A 72 -4.80 21.23 1.79
N LYS A 73 -5.44 20.93 2.95
CA LYS A 73 -6.16 21.91 3.77
C LYS A 73 -7.03 22.79 2.89
N VAL A 74 -7.79 22.16 2.01
CA VAL A 74 -8.61 22.84 1.01
C VAL A 74 -9.77 23.56 1.69
N SER A 75 -9.99 24.81 1.32
CA SER A 75 -11.20 25.55 1.68
C SER A 75 -12.12 25.71 0.46
N LYS A 76 -13.43 25.70 0.68
CA LYS A 76 -14.45 25.89 -0.38
C LYS A 76 -14.32 27.21 -1.15
N ASN A 77 -13.60 28.18 -0.58
CA ASN A 77 -13.39 29.50 -1.17
C ASN A 77 -12.00 29.68 -1.80
N MET A 78 -11.20 28.62 -1.84
CA MET A 78 -9.88 28.66 -2.45
C MET A 78 -10.03 28.90 -3.97
N PRO A 79 -9.30 29.89 -4.56
CA PRO A 79 -9.29 30.06 -6.01
C PRO A 79 -8.82 28.77 -6.72
N LEU A 80 -9.37 28.51 -7.91
CA LEU A 80 -9.07 27.30 -8.65
C LEU A 80 -7.56 27.14 -8.94
N ASP A 81 -6.90 28.22 -9.34
CA ASP A 81 -5.46 28.20 -9.65
C ASP A 81 -4.62 27.84 -8.42
N ASP A 82 -5.00 28.38 -7.24
CA ASP A 82 -4.34 28.06 -5.97
C ASP A 82 -4.57 26.60 -5.57
N PHE A 83 -5.80 26.10 -5.77
CA PHE A 83 -6.13 24.70 -5.53
C PHE A 83 -5.27 23.77 -6.42
N VAL A 84 -5.23 24.05 -7.73
CA VAL A 84 -4.45 23.28 -8.70
C VAL A 84 -2.97 23.28 -8.35
N ALA A 85 -2.41 24.47 -8.07
CA ALA A 85 -1.00 24.60 -7.69
C ALA A 85 -0.69 23.80 -6.43
N LYS A 86 -1.56 23.85 -5.43
CA LYS A 86 -1.39 23.15 -4.17
C LYS A 86 -1.47 21.63 -4.33
N VAL A 87 -2.48 21.12 -5.06
CA VAL A 87 -2.61 19.69 -5.36
C VAL A 87 -1.33 19.19 -6.05
N ARG A 88 -0.87 19.90 -7.08
CA ARG A 88 0.34 19.55 -7.80
C ARG A 88 1.56 19.48 -6.88
N THR A 89 1.82 20.53 -6.10
CA THR A 89 2.99 20.60 -5.21
C THR A 89 2.99 19.45 -4.21
N VAL A 90 1.86 19.19 -3.54
CA VAL A 90 1.79 18.16 -2.49
C VAL A 90 1.88 16.75 -3.07
N LEU A 91 1.31 16.48 -4.25
CA LEU A 91 1.44 15.18 -4.91
C LEU A 91 2.87 14.95 -5.40
N ASP A 92 3.53 15.96 -5.97
CA ASP A 92 4.93 15.88 -6.40
C ASP A 92 5.86 15.62 -5.20
N GLU A 93 5.69 16.34 -4.09
CA GLU A 93 6.46 16.14 -2.85
C GLU A 93 6.25 14.76 -2.26
N SER A 94 5.04 14.23 -2.36
CA SER A 94 4.71 12.87 -1.90
C SER A 94 5.27 11.78 -2.82
N GLY A 95 5.70 12.11 -4.03
CA GLY A 95 6.19 11.16 -5.03
C GLY A 95 5.09 10.28 -5.64
N ILE A 96 3.81 10.64 -5.49
CA ILE A 96 2.68 9.82 -5.92
C ILE A 96 2.46 9.94 -7.43
N SER A 97 2.43 11.16 -7.94
CA SER A 97 2.08 11.40 -9.34
C SER A 97 2.48 12.81 -9.78
N PHE A 98 2.67 12.95 -11.08
CA PHE A 98 2.65 14.23 -11.74
C PHE A 98 1.22 14.50 -12.21
N LEU A 99 0.58 15.53 -11.67
CA LEU A 99 -0.80 15.91 -12.04
C LEU A 99 -0.78 17.16 -12.92
N ARG A 100 -1.40 17.04 -14.10
CA ARG A 100 -1.63 18.17 -14.98
C ARG A 100 -3.13 18.32 -15.23
N ILE A 101 -3.66 19.52 -15.01
CA ILE A 101 -5.00 19.86 -15.45
C ILE A 101 -4.89 20.31 -16.91
N ASP A 102 -5.52 19.55 -17.80
CA ASP A 102 -5.48 19.78 -19.24
C ASP A 102 -6.54 20.77 -19.69
N SER A 103 -7.74 20.63 -19.13
CA SER A 103 -8.84 21.55 -19.42
C SER A 103 -9.83 21.65 -18.26
N VAL A 104 -10.46 22.82 -18.10
CA VAL A 104 -11.57 23.04 -17.18
C VAL A 104 -12.70 23.73 -17.95
N ASN A 105 -13.86 23.09 -17.99
CA ASN A 105 -15.07 23.68 -18.54
C ASN A 105 -16.07 23.95 -17.40
N VAL A 106 -16.02 25.15 -16.87
CA VAL A 106 -16.87 25.58 -15.74
C VAL A 106 -18.35 25.51 -16.10
N GLY A 107 -18.71 25.85 -17.33
CA GLY A 107 -20.09 25.84 -17.79
C GLY A 107 -20.69 24.43 -17.89
N ALA A 108 -19.89 23.46 -18.35
CA ALA A 108 -20.30 22.07 -18.41
C ALA A 108 -20.07 21.31 -17.08
N GLY A 109 -19.34 21.89 -16.15
CA GLY A 109 -18.94 21.23 -14.88
C GLY A 109 -18.00 20.05 -15.11
N THR A 110 -17.14 20.11 -16.13
CA THR A 110 -16.18 19.05 -16.47
C THR A 110 -14.75 19.54 -16.33
N CYS A 111 -13.85 18.64 -15.93
CA CYS A 111 -12.43 18.88 -15.83
C CYS A 111 -11.70 17.67 -16.41
N GLU A 112 -10.70 17.89 -17.24
CA GLU A 112 -9.81 16.86 -17.76
C GLU A 112 -8.46 16.97 -17.05
N ILE A 113 -8.05 15.85 -16.47
CA ILE A 113 -6.83 15.75 -15.67
C ILE A 113 -5.98 14.61 -16.20
N SER A 114 -4.76 14.92 -16.58
CA SER A 114 -3.75 13.88 -16.84
C SER A 114 -2.98 13.59 -15.56
N VAL A 115 -2.96 12.33 -15.18
CA VAL A 115 -2.16 11.82 -14.06
C VAL A 115 -1.11 10.90 -14.63
N ALA A 116 0.15 11.30 -14.49
CA ALA A 116 1.28 10.45 -14.82
C ALA A 116 1.78 9.81 -13.53
N THR A 117 1.39 8.59 -13.29
CA THR A 117 1.98 7.77 -12.24
C THR A 117 3.28 7.20 -12.78
N GLY A 118 4.38 7.33 -12.02
CA GLY A 118 5.70 6.80 -12.41
C GLY A 118 5.74 5.25 -12.56
N PHE A 119 4.68 4.65 -13.10
CA PHE A 119 4.47 3.22 -13.20
C PHE A 119 5.18 2.56 -14.39
N ALA A 120 5.77 3.32 -15.30
CA ALA A 120 6.49 2.76 -16.42
C ALA A 120 7.96 2.49 -16.04
N GLY A 121 8.37 1.23 -16.09
CA GLY A 121 9.81 0.87 -16.07
C GLY A 121 10.31 0.09 -14.86
N ALA A 122 9.45 -0.55 -14.08
CA ALA A 122 9.91 -1.56 -13.14
C ALA A 122 9.88 -2.93 -13.81
N ASP A 123 10.94 -3.72 -13.56
CA ASP A 123 11.16 -5.08 -14.09
C ASP A 123 10.13 -6.15 -13.65
N PHE A 124 8.94 -5.74 -13.30
CA PHE A 124 7.79 -6.62 -13.15
C PHE A 124 6.99 -6.63 -14.46
N ASP A 125 7.55 -7.22 -15.51
CA ASP A 125 6.94 -7.33 -16.84
C ASP A 125 5.51 -7.92 -16.86
N ASN A 126 5.06 -8.50 -15.75
CA ASN A 126 3.77 -9.15 -15.59
C ASN A 126 2.77 -8.38 -14.71
N ILE A 127 3.15 -7.26 -14.10
CA ILE A 127 2.23 -6.43 -13.31
C ILE A 127 1.67 -5.33 -14.20
N LYS A 128 0.56 -5.63 -14.89
CA LYS A 128 -0.21 -4.64 -15.66
C LYS A 128 -1.45 -4.28 -14.89
N LEU A 129 -1.50 -3.06 -14.40
CA LEU A 129 -2.75 -2.44 -13.96
C LEU A 129 -3.37 -1.77 -15.19
N ASP A 130 -4.32 -2.45 -15.84
CA ASP A 130 -5.02 -1.90 -17.01
C ASP A 130 -5.97 -0.75 -16.64
N ARG A 131 -6.34 -0.65 -15.36
CA ARG A 131 -7.19 0.40 -14.77
C ARG A 131 -6.69 0.74 -13.37
N CYS A 132 -6.84 2.00 -13.01
CA CYS A 132 -6.50 2.51 -11.70
C CYS A 132 -7.75 3.05 -11.00
N ASP A 133 -8.64 2.14 -10.60
CA ASP A 133 -9.92 2.52 -9.97
C ASP A 133 -9.70 3.25 -8.64
N TYR A 134 -8.65 2.87 -7.88
CA TYR A 134 -8.27 3.59 -6.65
C TYR A 134 -7.88 5.05 -6.93
N ASP A 135 -7.03 5.30 -7.94
CA ASP A 135 -6.59 6.65 -8.27
C ASP A 135 -7.74 7.49 -8.83
N THR A 136 -8.65 6.84 -9.59
CA THR A 136 -9.89 7.48 -10.04
C THR A 136 -10.74 7.93 -8.85
N GLY A 137 -10.95 7.04 -7.88
CA GLY A 137 -11.64 7.36 -6.64
C GLY A 137 -10.92 8.45 -5.82
N PHE A 138 -9.59 8.40 -5.76
CA PHE A 138 -8.78 9.40 -5.07
C PHE A 138 -8.96 10.80 -5.66
N ALA A 139 -8.95 10.92 -6.99
CA ALA A 139 -9.24 12.18 -7.67
C ALA A 139 -10.68 12.66 -7.41
N GLU A 140 -11.67 11.75 -7.45
CA GLU A 140 -13.06 12.07 -7.08
C GLU A 140 -13.14 12.64 -5.66
N GLY A 141 -12.45 12.02 -4.69
CA GLY A 141 -12.43 12.44 -3.29
C GLY A 141 -11.83 13.83 -3.10
N ILE A 142 -10.70 14.14 -3.73
CA ILE A 142 -10.07 15.46 -3.70
C ILE A 142 -11.02 16.52 -4.27
N LEU A 143 -11.57 16.27 -5.44
CA LEU A 143 -12.45 17.22 -6.12
C LEU A 143 -13.78 17.41 -5.39
N ALA A 144 -14.33 16.35 -4.80
CA ALA A 144 -15.54 16.43 -4.00
C ALA A 144 -15.35 17.31 -2.75
N GLN A 145 -14.19 17.20 -2.09
CA GLN A 145 -13.87 18.03 -0.93
C GLN A 145 -13.73 19.52 -1.32
N TYR A 146 -13.11 19.81 -2.46
CA TYR A 146 -12.96 21.17 -2.96
C TYR A 146 -14.29 21.79 -3.41
N THR A 147 -15.07 21.04 -4.20
CA THR A 147 -16.30 21.59 -4.82
C THR A 147 -17.52 21.52 -3.90
N GLY A 148 -17.49 20.64 -2.88
CA GLY A 148 -18.64 20.31 -2.05
C GLY A 148 -19.73 19.54 -2.81
N LYS A 149 -19.40 18.93 -3.95
CA LYS A 149 -20.31 18.17 -4.82
C LYS A 149 -19.83 16.74 -5.01
N ASP A 150 -20.74 15.84 -5.29
CA ASP A 150 -20.36 14.51 -5.76
C ASP A 150 -19.79 14.60 -7.18
N ILE A 151 -18.56 14.12 -7.33
CA ILE A 151 -17.82 14.10 -8.59
C ILE A 151 -17.73 12.66 -9.06
N LYS A 152 -17.86 12.46 -10.36
CA LYS A 152 -17.58 11.21 -11.03
C LYS A 152 -16.42 11.40 -12.01
N ALA A 153 -15.36 10.61 -11.81
CA ALA A 153 -14.23 10.56 -12.73
C ALA A 153 -14.28 9.29 -13.58
N THR A 154 -13.79 9.39 -14.79
CA THR A 154 -13.63 8.25 -15.70
C THR A 154 -12.19 8.24 -16.17
N ALA A 155 -11.48 7.14 -15.91
CA ALA A 155 -10.14 6.97 -16.42
C ALA A 155 -10.19 6.72 -17.94
N VAL A 156 -9.47 7.54 -18.71
CA VAL A 156 -9.26 7.36 -20.14
C VAL A 156 -7.78 7.03 -20.35
N ASN A 157 -7.49 5.84 -20.82
CA ASN A 157 -6.11 5.44 -21.10
C ASN A 157 -5.65 6.16 -22.38
N THR A 158 -4.74 7.13 -22.23
CA THR A 158 -4.11 7.80 -23.35
C THR A 158 -2.70 7.28 -23.50
N ASN A 159 -2.42 6.56 -24.59
CA ASN A 159 -1.10 5.98 -24.92
C ASN A 159 0.03 7.02 -25.07
N ASN A 160 -0.24 8.32 -24.92
CA ASN A 160 0.70 9.42 -25.13
C ASN A 160 1.36 9.95 -23.85
N VAL A 161 1.07 9.41 -22.66
CA VAL A 161 1.57 9.96 -21.38
C VAL A 161 3.04 9.61 -21.13
N GLN A 162 3.58 8.59 -21.79
CA GLN A 162 4.98 8.16 -21.61
C GLN A 162 6.04 9.20 -22.03
N ALA A 163 5.70 10.16 -22.88
CA ALA A 163 6.66 11.15 -23.39
C ALA A 163 6.88 12.36 -22.47
N ILE A 164 6.12 12.52 -21.40
CA ILE A 164 6.05 13.75 -20.57
C ILE A 164 6.49 13.51 -19.12
N LEU A 165 6.86 12.29 -18.75
CA LEU A 165 7.21 11.95 -17.36
C LEU A 165 8.56 12.56 -16.98
N PRO A 166 8.61 13.56 -16.08
CA PRO A 166 9.82 13.77 -15.32
C PRO A 166 10.13 12.46 -14.59
N LYS A 167 11.40 12.12 -14.42
CA LYS A 167 11.80 10.96 -13.61
C LYS A 167 11.35 11.24 -12.19
N LEU A 168 10.16 10.76 -11.83
CA LEU A 168 9.79 10.58 -10.43
C LEU A 168 10.85 9.66 -9.85
N GLY A 169 11.37 9.98 -8.68
CA GLY A 169 12.34 9.13 -8.00
C GLY A 169 11.74 7.73 -7.76
N ASP A 170 12.58 6.81 -7.35
CA ASP A 170 12.19 5.43 -7.04
C ASP A 170 11.59 5.25 -5.64
N HIS A 171 11.36 6.36 -4.91
CA HIS A 171 10.80 6.37 -3.56
C HIS A 171 9.60 7.32 -3.45
N ILE A 172 8.58 6.87 -2.72
CA ILE A 172 7.40 7.66 -2.35
C ILE A 172 7.36 7.90 -0.84
N SER A 173 6.56 8.88 -0.41
CA SER A 173 6.18 9.01 0.99
C SER A 173 5.43 7.77 1.47
N LEU A 174 5.62 7.37 2.73
CA LEU A 174 4.89 6.27 3.33
C LEU A 174 3.40 6.58 3.54
N ILE A 175 3.03 7.85 3.53
CA ILE A 175 1.65 8.28 3.71
C ILE A 175 0.69 7.68 2.66
N PRO A 176 0.93 7.80 1.34
CA PRO A 176 0.10 7.16 0.33
C PRO A 176 0.02 5.64 0.47
N TYR A 177 1.12 5.02 0.86
CA TYR A 177 1.17 3.59 1.10
C TYR A 177 0.18 3.18 2.19
N ARG A 178 0.25 3.84 3.36
CA ARG A 178 -0.68 3.59 4.47
C ARG A 178 -2.11 4.00 4.16
N MET A 179 -2.30 5.08 3.42
CA MET A 179 -3.64 5.47 2.96
C MET A 179 -4.28 4.37 2.12
N LEU A 180 -3.55 3.80 1.16
CA LEU A 180 -4.04 2.67 0.36
C LEU A 180 -4.42 1.50 1.27
N GLN A 181 -3.48 1.05 2.09
CA GLN A 181 -3.65 -0.08 2.98
C GLN A 181 -4.90 0.07 3.86
N TYR A 182 -4.99 1.16 4.60
CA TYR A 182 -6.02 1.32 5.62
C TYR A 182 -7.39 1.76 5.09
N THR A 183 -7.46 2.47 3.97
CA THR A 183 -8.77 2.76 3.33
C THR A 183 -9.35 1.53 2.63
N VAL A 184 -8.51 0.68 2.05
CA VAL A 184 -8.95 -0.62 1.52
C VAL A 184 -9.48 -1.50 2.65
N ARG A 185 -8.76 -1.55 3.80
CA ARG A 185 -9.21 -2.28 4.98
C ARG A 185 -10.56 -1.79 5.49
N ASP A 186 -10.72 -0.48 5.64
CA ASP A 186 -11.98 0.12 6.09
C ASP A 186 -13.17 -0.29 5.21
N VAL A 187 -12.98 -0.23 3.88
CA VAL A 187 -14.03 -0.61 2.93
C VAL A 187 -14.34 -2.11 2.96
N LEU A 188 -13.31 -2.95 3.08
CA LEU A 188 -13.49 -4.41 3.12
C LEU A 188 -14.12 -4.87 4.44
N GLU A 189 -13.70 -4.34 5.59
CA GLU A 189 -14.31 -4.68 6.88
C GLU A 189 -15.79 -4.30 6.93
N GLN A 190 -16.15 -3.14 6.36
CA GLN A 190 -17.56 -2.76 6.21
C GLN A 190 -18.34 -3.75 5.33
N ARG A 191 -17.69 -4.33 4.33
CA ARG A 191 -18.34 -5.21 3.33
C ARG A 191 -18.46 -6.65 3.77
N VAL A 192 -17.43 -7.20 4.44
CA VAL A 192 -17.33 -8.65 4.72
C VAL A 192 -16.95 -8.99 6.16
N GLY A 193 -16.70 -8.01 7.02
CA GLY A 193 -16.23 -8.21 8.39
C GLY A 193 -14.73 -8.45 8.48
N THR A 194 -14.21 -8.37 9.72
CA THR A 194 -12.78 -8.38 10.03
C THR A 194 -12.10 -9.68 9.60
N GLU A 195 -12.66 -10.84 9.98
CA GLU A 195 -12.05 -12.15 9.69
C GLU A 195 -11.81 -12.39 8.19
N VAL A 196 -12.81 -12.06 7.34
CA VAL A 196 -12.68 -12.21 5.88
C VAL A 196 -11.72 -11.16 5.32
N CYS A 197 -11.72 -9.95 5.89
CA CYS A 197 -10.79 -8.90 5.52
C CYS A 197 -9.34 -9.33 5.82
N ASP A 198 -9.07 -9.85 7.01
CA ASP A 198 -7.75 -10.35 7.41
C ASP A 198 -7.25 -11.44 6.46
N GLN A 199 -8.13 -12.37 6.06
CA GLN A 199 -7.76 -13.40 5.09
C GLN A 199 -7.44 -12.82 3.72
N LEU A 200 -8.18 -11.80 3.23
CA LEU A 200 -7.87 -11.12 1.97
C LEU A 200 -6.53 -10.38 2.02
N TYR A 201 -6.18 -9.81 3.17
CA TYR A 201 -4.88 -9.19 3.39
C TYR A 201 -3.75 -10.23 3.36
N TYR A 202 -3.96 -11.35 4.05
CA TYR A 202 -3.03 -12.47 4.00
C TYR A 202 -2.82 -12.98 2.57
N ASP A 203 -3.89 -13.23 1.82
CA ASP A 203 -3.84 -13.71 0.45
C ASP A 203 -3.11 -12.70 -0.48
N ALA A 204 -3.37 -11.41 -0.30
CA ALA A 204 -2.67 -10.36 -1.04
C ALA A 204 -1.18 -10.31 -0.71
N GLY A 205 -0.83 -10.46 0.57
CA GLY A 205 0.54 -10.57 1.05
C GLY A 205 1.27 -11.79 0.48
N GLU A 206 0.63 -12.96 0.46
CA GLU A 206 1.23 -14.18 -0.11
C GLU A 206 1.57 -14.00 -1.59
N VAL A 207 0.64 -13.42 -2.37
CA VAL A 207 0.90 -13.06 -3.77
C VAL A 207 2.06 -12.08 -3.88
N ALA A 208 2.12 -11.07 -2.99
CA ALA A 208 3.21 -10.09 -2.97
C ALA A 208 4.55 -10.75 -2.66
N GLY A 209 4.60 -11.67 -1.69
CA GLY A 209 5.80 -12.45 -1.37
C GLY A 209 6.34 -13.24 -2.56
N HIS A 210 5.44 -13.82 -3.37
CA HIS A 210 5.81 -14.52 -4.60
C HIS A 210 6.45 -13.58 -5.63
N PHE A 211 5.86 -12.41 -5.88
CA PHE A 211 6.40 -11.42 -6.82
C PHE A 211 7.71 -10.82 -6.31
N PHE A 212 7.77 -10.47 -5.03
CA PHE A 212 8.97 -9.95 -4.40
C PHE A 212 10.14 -10.92 -4.53
N PHE A 213 9.91 -12.21 -4.25
CA PHE A 213 10.93 -13.23 -4.43
C PHE A 213 11.40 -13.27 -5.89
N GLY A 214 10.47 -13.28 -6.85
CA GLY A 214 10.79 -13.28 -8.28
C GLY A 214 11.67 -12.12 -8.72
N GLY A 215 11.36 -10.91 -8.25
CA GLY A 215 12.07 -9.68 -8.62
C GLY A 215 13.40 -9.47 -7.89
N PHE A 216 13.48 -9.86 -6.60
CA PHE A 216 14.63 -9.47 -5.78
C PHE A 216 15.45 -10.63 -5.23
N MET A 217 14.84 -11.81 -5.02
CA MET A 217 15.45 -12.89 -4.24
C MET A 217 15.85 -14.12 -5.05
N THR A 218 15.44 -14.25 -6.31
CA THR A 218 15.70 -15.45 -7.14
C THR A 218 17.18 -15.83 -7.20
N LYS A 219 18.07 -14.85 -7.31
CA LYS A 219 19.53 -15.06 -7.36
C LYS A 219 20.13 -15.64 -6.08
N PHE A 220 19.38 -15.60 -4.98
CA PHE A 220 19.80 -16.09 -3.66
C PHE A 220 19.14 -17.42 -3.28
N LYS A 221 18.36 -18.01 -4.18
CA LYS A 221 17.58 -19.23 -3.90
C LYS A 221 18.44 -20.43 -3.48
N GLU A 222 19.63 -20.53 -4.02
CA GLU A 222 20.55 -21.67 -3.76
C GLU A 222 21.42 -21.47 -2.51
N LEU A 223 21.27 -20.33 -1.80
CA LEU A 223 22.01 -20.11 -0.57
C LEU A 223 21.46 -20.99 0.57
N PRO A 224 22.31 -21.42 1.53
CA PRO A 224 21.82 -21.93 2.80
C PRO A 224 20.92 -20.91 3.50
N PHE A 225 19.99 -21.36 4.36
CA PHE A 225 19.00 -20.50 5.00
C PHE A 225 19.60 -19.22 5.62
N ASN A 226 20.71 -19.34 6.37
CA ASN A 226 21.34 -18.17 7.01
C ASN A 226 21.84 -17.13 5.99
N GLY A 227 22.38 -17.61 4.85
CA GLY A 227 22.79 -16.73 3.75
C GLY A 227 21.61 -16.06 3.09
N PHE A 228 20.55 -16.81 2.81
CA PHE A 228 19.30 -16.28 2.27
C PHE A 228 18.66 -15.25 3.21
N ALA A 229 18.57 -15.57 4.50
CA ALA A 229 18.02 -14.67 5.52
C ALA A 229 18.81 -13.36 5.59
N GLY A 230 20.15 -13.41 5.52
CA GLY A 230 20.99 -12.21 5.50
C GLY A 230 20.73 -11.32 4.28
N GLU A 231 20.56 -11.91 3.09
CA GLU A 231 20.21 -11.15 1.89
C GLU A 231 18.78 -10.60 1.94
N LEU A 232 17.83 -11.37 2.47
CA LEU A 232 16.46 -10.89 2.68
C LEU A 232 16.44 -9.68 3.62
N GLN A 233 17.13 -9.74 4.76
CA GLN A 233 17.29 -8.62 5.70
C GLN A 233 17.83 -7.37 5.01
N ARG A 234 18.89 -7.53 4.20
CA ARG A 234 19.51 -6.43 3.45
C ARG A 234 18.52 -5.81 2.47
N VAL A 235 17.87 -6.62 1.64
CA VAL A 235 16.96 -6.16 0.60
C VAL A 235 15.73 -5.46 1.20
N LEU A 236 15.10 -6.02 2.24
CA LEU A 236 13.96 -5.40 2.90
C LEU A 236 14.33 -4.04 3.51
N LYS A 237 15.50 -3.94 4.12
CA LYS A 237 16.00 -2.68 4.67
C LYS A 237 16.27 -1.64 3.57
N GLU A 238 16.93 -2.02 2.49
CA GLU A 238 17.25 -1.15 1.35
C GLU A 238 16.00 -0.60 0.65
N LEU A 239 14.94 -1.40 0.58
CA LEU A 239 13.65 -1.00 0.01
C LEU A 239 12.78 -0.20 0.99
N GLY A 240 13.18 -0.08 2.25
CA GLY A 240 12.44 0.63 3.28
C GLY A 240 11.25 -0.15 3.84
N VAL A 241 11.24 -1.49 3.73
CA VAL A 241 10.17 -2.32 4.33
C VAL A 241 10.25 -2.30 5.84
N GLY A 242 11.41 -2.68 6.40
CA GLY A 242 11.63 -2.79 7.82
C GLY A 242 13.01 -3.40 8.11
N VAL A 243 13.34 -3.53 9.38
CA VAL A 243 14.56 -4.19 9.85
C VAL A 243 14.20 -5.58 10.35
N LEU A 244 14.27 -6.55 9.43
CA LEU A 244 14.03 -7.96 9.73
C LEU A 244 15.17 -8.54 10.58
N ARG A 245 14.82 -9.41 11.54
CA ARG A 245 15.75 -10.27 12.27
C ARG A 245 15.19 -11.66 12.41
N VAL A 246 16.06 -12.66 12.44
CA VAL A 246 15.72 -14.06 12.76
C VAL A 246 16.08 -14.29 14.21
N GLU A 247 15.10 -14.49 15.08
CA GLU A 247 15.31 -14.80 16.49
C GLU A 247 15.51 -16.30 16.71
N LYS A 248 14.74 -17.12 15.97
CA LYS A 248 14.84 -18.58 16.00
C LYS A 248 14.75 -19.13 14.57
N ALA A 249 15.57 -20.11 14.29
CA ALA A 249 15.49 -20.89 13.04
C ALA A 249 15.76 -22.37 13.33
N ASP A 250 14.76 -23.22 13.08
CA ASP A 250 14.87 -24.67 13.06
C ASP A 250 14.39 -25.14 11.68
N ALA A 251 15.33 -25.16 10.73
CA ALA A 251 15.03 -25.50 9.34
C ALA A 251 14.60 -26.98 9.17
N GLU A 252 15.01 -27.87 10.06
CA GLU A 252 14.63 -29.29 10.00
C GLU A 252 13.15 -29.46 10.36
N LYS A 253 12.71 -28.77 11.42
CA LYS A 253 11.30 -28.76 11.82
C LYS A 253 10.45 -27.82 10.97
N GLY A 254 11.07 -26.83 10.34
CA GLY A 254 10.38 -25.76 9.62
C GLY A 254 9.71 -24.76 10.57
N GLU A 255 10.38 -24.45 11.69
CA GLU A 255 9.91 -23.51 12.70
C GLU A 255 10.83 -22.29 12.76
N PHE A 256 10.26 -21.09 12.63
CA PHE A 256 11.02 -19.85 12.67
C PHE A 256 10.31 -18.81 13.54
N ILE A 257 11.09 -17.94 14.16
CA ILE A 257 10.59 -16.70 14.79
C ILE A 257 11.34 -15.54 14.16
N LEU A 258 10.59 -14.64 13.58
CA LEU A 258 11.07 -13.44 12.90
C LEU A 258 10.58 -12.20 13.63
N THR A 259 11.41 -11.15 13.66
CA THR A 259 10.97 -9.83 14.10
C THR A 259 11.23 -8.80 13.02
N VAL A 260 10.32 -7.82 12.91
CA VAL A 260 10.46 -6.66 12.02
C VAL A 260 10.27 -5.40 12.85
N SER A 261 11.33 -4.61 13.00
CA SER A 261 11.26 -3.27 13.57
C SER A 261 11.25 -2.22 12.48
N GLU A 262 10.72 -1.04 12.78
CA GLU A 262 10.51 0.03 11.80
C GLU A 262 9.69 -0.44 10.58
N ASP A 263 8.74 -1.33 10.86
CA ASP A 263 7.85 -1.91 9.88
C ASP A 263 7.03 -0.84 9.14
N LEU A 264 6.91 -0.99 7.82
CA LEU A 264 6.23 0.02 7.00
C LEU A 264 4.72 0.03 7.21
N ASP A 265 4.14 -1.11 7.58
CA ASP A 265 2.70 -1.24 7.73
C ASP A 265 2.19 -0.58 9.02
N CYS A 266 2.90 -0.77 10.14
CA CYS A 266 2.35 -0.42 11.45
C CYS A 266 3.22 0.47 12.34
N SER A 267 4.55 0.58 12.12
CA SER A 267 5.41 1.31 13.06
C SER A 267 5.05 2.80 13.16
N GLY A 268 4.83 3.29 14.38
CA GLY A 268 4.37 4.65 14.66
C GLY A 268 2.86 4.82 14.74
N LEU A 269 2.07 3.77 14.48
CA LEU A 269 0.63 3.80 14.72
C LEU A 269 0.31 3.91 16.22
N PRO A 270 -0.87 4.43 16.57
CA PRO A 270 -1.33 4.38 17.94
C PRO A 270 -1.49 2.94 18.44
N ASP A 271 -1.42 2.75 19.76
CA ASP A 271 -1.78 1.48 20.39
C ASP A 271 -3.29 1.26 20.23
N LEU A 272 -3.63 0.23 19.45
CA LEU A 272 -5.01 -0.17 19.15
C LEU A 272 -5.40 -1.45 19.91
N GLY A 273 -4.45 -2.09 20.61
CA GLY A 273 -4.63 -3.39 21.23
C GLY A 273 -4.85 -4.53 20.22
N LEU A 274 -4.36 -4.37 18.97
CA LEU A 274 -4.62 -5.28 17.85
C LEU A 274 -3.32 -5.58 17.09
N GLU A 275 -3.24 -6.79 16.54
CA GLU A 275 -2.26 -7.14 15.50
C GLU A 275 -2.88 -6.80 14.14
N VAL A 276 -2.16 -6.01 13.33
CA VAL A 276 -2.71 -5.49 12.06
C VAL A 276 -1.92 -5.92 10.81
N CYS A 277 -0.78 -6.62 10.98
CA CYS A 277 0.14 -6.93 9.89
C CYS A 277 -0.22 -8.23 9.13
N ASN A 278 -1.51 -8.46 8.87
CA ASN A 278 -1.96 -9.65 8.14
C ASN A 278 -1.36 -9.73 6.71
N TYR A 279 -1.05 -8.59 6.10
CA TYR A 279 -0.36 -8.55 4.81
C TYR A 279 1.06 -9.10 4.92
N ASP A 280 1.79 -8.74 5.99
CA ASP A 280 3.14 -9.25 6.25
C ASP A 280 3.14 -10.74 6.58
N GLU A 281 2.13 -11.24 7.30
CA GLU A 281 1.96 -12.68 7.53
C GLU A 281 1.95 -13.45 6.19
N GLY A 282 1.12 -12.99 5.25
CA GLY A 282 1.06 -13.55 3.91
C GLY A 282 2.37 -13.38 3.13
N PHE A 283 2.95 -12.18 3.17
CA PHE A 283 4.22 -11.89 2.48
C PHE A 283 5.35 -12.82 2.93
N ILE A 284 5.51 -13.02 4.23
CA ILE A 284 6.49 -13.96 4.79
C ILE A 284 6.22 -15.37 4.30
N ALA A 285 4.96 -15.85 4.36
CA ALA A 285 4.58 -17.17 3.88
C ALA A 285 4.92 -17.37 2.40
N GLY A 286 4.61 -16.39 1.56
CA GLY A 286 4.89 -16.39 0.13
C GLY A 286 6.38 -16.41 -0.19
N VAL A 287 7.20 -15.63 0.52
CA VAL A 287 8.67 -15.62 0.38
C VAL A 287 9.25 -16.99 0.77
N PHE A 288 8.82 -17.55 1.91
CA PHE A 288 9.28 -18.86 2.37
C PHE A 288 8.89 -19.99 1.41
N PHE A 289 7.67 -19.98 0.89
CA PHE A 289 7.23 -20.92 -0.14
C PHE A 289 8.14 -20.89 -1.38
N LYS A 290 8.44 -19.70 -1.90
CA LYS A 290 9.28 -19.55 -3.10
C LYS A 290 10.73 -19.97 -2.86
N PHE A 291 11.23 -19.76 -1.64
CA PHE A 291 12.58 -20.17 -1.26
C PHE A 291 12.69 -21.69 -1.10
N THR A 292 11.75 -22.31 -0.36
CA THR A 292 11.86 -23.72 0.05
C THR A 292 11.11 -24.70 -0.85
N GLY A 293 10.09 -24.24 -1.58
CA GLY A 293 9.13 -25.08 -2.30
C GLY A 293 8.10 -25.76 -1.39
N VAL A 294 8.05 -25.41 -0.09
CA VAL A 294 7.15 -25.98 0.92
C VAL A 294 6.26 -24.89 1.48
N THR A 295 5.01 -25.21 1.78
CA THR A 295 4.04 -24.28 2.33
C THR A 295 4.36 -23.94 3.79
N PHE A 296 4.25 -22.67 4.12
CA PHE A 296 4.38 -22.14 5.47
C PHE A 296 3.17 -21.28 5.82
N LYS A 297 2.90 -21.19 7.11
CA LYS A 297 1.97 -20.21 7.66
C LYS A 297 2.73 -19.31 8.62
N ALA A 298 2.63 -18.02 8.43
CA ALA A 298 3.12 -17.03 9.37
C ALA A 298 1.95 -16.45 10.17
N LYS A 299 2.16 -16.18 11.45
CA LYS A 299 1.21 -15.51 12.34
C LYS A 299 1.92 -14.49 13.20
N GLU A 300 1.46 -13.25 13.15
CA GLU A 300 1.89 -12.19 14.06
C GLU A 300 1.43 -12.49 15.49
N ILE A 301 2.33 -12.32 16.45
CA ILE A 301 2.05 -12.54 17.89
C ILE A 301 2.40 -11.34 18.76
N ASP A 302 3.19 -10.39 18.26
CA ASP A 302 3.45 -9.09 18.85
C ASP A 302 3.40 -8.06 17.72
N CYS A 303 2.81 -6.89 17.95
CA CYS A 303 2.68 -5.83 16.97
C CYS A 303 2.99 -4.46 17.59
N TRP A 304 3.44 -3.51 16.78
CA TRP A 304 3.51 -2.11 17.21
C TRP A 304 2.16 -1.62 17.75
N CYS A 305 1.07 -2.00 17.07
CA CYS A 305 -0.29 -1.59 17.44
C CYS A 305 -0.86 -2.31 18.66
N SER A 306 -0.17 -3.34 19.18
CA SER A 306 -0.46 -3.96 20.48
C SER A 306 0.48 -3.48 21.61
N GLY A 307 1.33 -2.48 21.33
CA GLY A 307 2.22 -1.85 22.29
C GLY A 307 3.65 -2.41 22.34
N ASP A 308 4.00 -3.37 21.48
CA ASP A 308 5.29 -4.11 21.56
C ASP A 308 6.46 -3.43 20.84
N ARG A 309 6.22 -2.35 20.10
CA ARG A 309 7.24 -1.61 19.35
C ARG A 309 8.01 -2.39 18.27
N THR A 310 7.65 -3.66 18.05
CA THR A 310 8.27 -4.57 17.08
C THR A 310 7.27 -5.63 16.71
N CYS A 311 7.10 -5.90 15.42
CA CYS A 311 6.27 -7.01 14.97
C CYS A 311 7.03 -8.32 15.11
N ARG A 312 6.42 -9.35 15.67
CA ARG A 312 6.98 -10.69 15.81
C ARG A 312 6.07 -11.72 15.16
N PHE A 313 6.66 -12.54 14.33
CA PHE A 313 5.96 -13.55 13.54
C PHE A 313 6.47 -14.95 13.88
N VAL A 314 5.54 -15.86 14.20
CA VAL A 314 5.81 -17.30 14.26
C VAL A 314 5.52 -17.88 12.89
N VAL A 315 6.49 -18.55 12.30
CA VAL A 315 6.42 -19.13 10.96
C VAL A 315 6.60 -20.64 11.05
N ASN A 316 5.60 -21.39 10.64
CA ASN A 316 5.59 -22.85 10.72
C ASN A 316 5.30 -23.49 9.37
N ARG A 317 6.00 -24.58 9.07
CA ARG A 317 5.70 -25.45 7.93
C ARG A 317 4.33 -26.12 8.14
N THR A 318 3.49 -26.12 7.11
CA THR A 318 2.15 -26.74 7.13
C THR A 318 2.12 -28.05 6.35
#